data_5cc0aa961bac084b02e4c4c891bdb95e
#
_entry.id   5cc0aa961bac084b02e4c4c891bdb95e
#
_cell.length_a   1.000
_cell.length_b   1.000
_cell.length_c   1.000
_cell.angle_alpha   90.00
_cell.angle_beta   90.00
_cell.angle_gamma   90.00
#
_symmetry.space_group_name_H-M   'P 1'
#
loop_
_entity.id
_entity.type
_entity.pdbx_description
1 polymer ?
#
loop_
_entity_poly.entity_id
_entity_poly.type
_entity_poly.pdbx_seq_one_letter_code
_entity_poly.pdbx_strand_id
1 'polypeptide(L)'
;DPQRFSQFTLSSCGLFLDYSKNLITSETRDLLVGLAKEVNLKAAIDALYAGEPVNSSEGRPALHTALRRPVGDKLSVNGVNIMPDVHKVLNQITDLVGRIHDGLWRGYTEKPITDVVNIGIGGSFLGPELVSEALLSYAHKGVRCHYLANIDGSEFHELTQKLRAETTLFIVSSKSFNTLETLKNAQAARAWYLAQGGSEAELYRHFIAVSSNNAAAVAFGIREENIFPMWDWVGGRYSLWSAIGLPIALAIGMSNFKELLSGAYTMDQHFQNAPFEQNMPVLLGLLGVWYGNFWGAQSHAILPYDHYLRNITKHLQQLDMESNGKSVRQDGTPVSTDTGPVIWGGVGCNGQHAYHQLLHQGTQLIPADFIVPIVSFNPVSDHHQWLYANCLSQSQALMLGKTRSEAEAELREKGLPEAEVQKLAPHKVIPGNRPSNTIVVERISPRRLGALVAMYEHKVFVQSVVWGINAFDQWGVELGKELGKGVYNRLTGAEETLADDASTQGLINYFRGRHRG
;
A
#
# COMPACT_ATOMS: atom_id res chain seq x y z
N ASP A 1 5.13 -27.93 -21.45
CA ASP A 1 4.31 -28.77 -20.57
C ASP A 1 2.85 -28.31 -20.63
N PRO A 2 1.97 -29.06 -21.32
CA PRO A 2 0.54 -28.70 -21.45
C PRO A 2 -0.22 -28.68 -20.11
N GLN A 3 0.30 -29.34 -19.08
CA GLN A 3 -0.34 -29.39 -17.76
C GLN A 3 0.13 -28.29 -16.82
N ARG A 4 1.14 -27.52 -17.23
CA ARG A 4 1.78 -26.53 -16.36
C ARG A 4 0.80 -25.50 -15.81
N PHE A 5 -0.11 -24.99 -16.63
CA PHE A 5 -1.14 -24.05 -16.17
C PHE A 5 -1.98 -24.65 -15.04
N SER A 6 -2.51 -25.86 -15.20
CA SER A 6 -3.33 -26.49 -14.17
C SER A 6 -2.59 -26.83 -12.88
N GLN A 7 -1.27 -27.06 -12.97
CA GLN A 7 -0.41 -27.38 -11.81
C GLN A 7 0.03 -26.15 -11.01
N PHE A 8 0.08 -24.98 -11.68
CA PHE A 8 0.60 -23.73 -11.10
C PHE A 8 -0.43 -22.61 -11.13
N THR A 9 -1.69 -22.97 -10.84
CA THR A 9 -2.78 -22.01 -10.62
C THR A 9 -3.48 -22.29 -9.29
N LEU A 10 -4.08 -21.23 -8.72
CA LEU A 10 -4.82 -21.32 -7.46
C LEU A 10 -5.97 -20.32 -7.47
N SER A 11 -7.16 -20.76 -7.05
CA SER A 11 -8.32 -19.89 -6.83
C SER A 11 -8.68 -19.86 -5.36
N SER A 12 -8.72 -18.69 -4.75
CA SER A 12 -9.17 -18.50 -3.36
C SER A 12 -9.63 -17.06 -3.15
N CYS A 13 -10.55 -16.85 -2.22
CA CYS A 13 -11.00 -15.53 -1.76
C CYS A 13 -11.50 -14.59 -2.88
N GLY A 14 -11.97 -15.14 -4.01
CA GLY A 14 -12.39 -14.38 -5.18
C GLY A 14 -11.25 -13.85 -6.04
N LEU A 15 -10.04 -14.35 -5.83
CA LEU A 15 -8.84 -14.12 -6.62
C LEU A 15 -8.45 -15.41 -7.35
N PHE A 16 -7.93 -15.27 -8.55
CA PHE A 16 -7.29 -16.36 -9.31
C PHE A 16 -5.84 -15.98 -9.56
N LEU A 17 -4.92 -16.84 -9.12
CA LEU A 17 -3.48 -16.69 -9.30
C LEU A 17 -2.98 -17.70 -10.34
N ASP A 18 -2.42 -17.21 -11.44
CA ASP A 18 -1.57 -17.98 -12.35
C ASP A 18 -0.11 -17.65 -12.05
N TYR A 19 0.62 -18.61 -11.52
CA TYR A 19 2.07 -18.53 -11.30
C TYR A 19 2.86 -19.50 -12.17
N SER A 20 2.24 -19.98 -13.26
CA SER A 20 2.84 -20.95 -14.19
C SER A 20 4.02 -20.39 -14.99
N LYS A 21 4.12 -19.05 -15.12
CA LYS A 21 5.21 -18.39 -15.86
C LYS A 21 6.44 -18.10 -15.00
N ASN A 22 6.54 -18.73 -13.83
CA ASN A 22 7.71 -18.64 -12.97
C ASN A 22 8.76 -19.70 -13.33
N LEU A 23 10.04 -19.41 -13.01
CA LEU A 23 11.18 -20.31 -13.24
C LEU A 23 11.27 -21.35 -12.10
N ILE A 24 10.25 -22.18 -11.99
CA ILE A 24 10.13 -23.23 -10.97
C ILE A 24 9.62 -24.53 -11.59
N THR A 25 9.96 -25.65 -10.96
CA THR A 25 9.36 -26.97 -11.15
C THR A 25 8.48 -27.32 -9.95
N SER A 26 7.76 -28.45 -10.00
CA SER A 26 7.05 -28.97 -8.84
C SER A 26 8.02 -29.28 -7.69
N GLU A 27 9.21 -29.82 -8.00
CA GLU A 27 10.27 -30.05 -7.01
C GLU A 27 10.74 -28.75 -6.34
N THR A 28 10.96 -27.68 -7.15
CA THR A 28 11.32 -26.35 -6.61
C THR A 28 10.25 -25.84 -5.66
N ARG A 29 8.97 -25.95 -6.03
CA ARG A 29 7.84 -25.55 -5.16
C ARG A 29 7.86 -26.35 -3.85
N ASP A 30 8.05 -27.67 -3.93
CA ASP A 30 8.02 -28.54 -2.77
C ASP A 30 9.22 -28.27 -1.84
N LEU A 31 10.39 -27.95 -2.37
CA LEU A 31 11.55 -27.48 -1.59
C LEU A 31 11.28 -26.12 -0.91
N LEU A 32 10.67 -25.16 -1.60
CA LEU A 32 10.28 -23.88 -1.01
C LEU A 32 9.25 -24.05 0.10
N VAL A 33 8.28 -24.94 -0.06
CA VAL A 33 7.34 -25.31 1.00
C VAL A 33 8.07 -26.01 2.16
N GLY A 34 9.07 -26.83 1.86
CA GLY A 34 9.98 -27.42 2.85
C GLY A 34 10.67 -26.34 3.69
N LEU A 35 11.22 -25.32 3.04
CA LEU A 35 11.83 -24.16 3.71
C LEU A 35 10.84 -23.45 4.65
N ALA A 36 9.61 -23.23 4.20
CA ALA A 36 8.56 -22.62 5.06
C ALA A 36 8.27 -23.47 6.31
N LYS A 37 8.29 -24.79 6.18
CA LYS A 37 8.14 -25.71 7.31
C LYS A 37 9.36 -25.67 8.25
N GLU A 38 10.57 -25.63 7.69
CA GLU A 38 11.83 -25.59 8.45
C GLU A 38 11.95 -24.32 9.30
N VAL A 39 11.55 -23.16 8.77
CA VAL A 39 11.52 -21.89 9.52
C VAL A 39 10.32 -21.75 10.47
N ASN A 40 9.53 -22.82 10.66
CA ASN A 40 8.33 -22.83 11.51
C ASN A 40 7.31 -21.73 11.15
N LEU A 41 7.08 -21.47 9.84
CA LEU A 41 6.13 -20.47 9.39
C LEU A 41 4.73 -20.64 10.00
N LYS A 42 4.27 -21.88 10.20
CA LYS A 42 2.97 -22.14 10.83
C LYS A 42 2.90 -21.59 12.25
N ALA A 43 3.92 -21.78 13.05
CA ALA A 43 3.98 -21.25 14.41
C ALA A 43 3.99 -19.70 14.41
N ALA A 44 4.71 -19.08 13.45
CA ALA A 44 4.70 -17.63 13.31
C ALA A 44 3.32 -17.08 12.90
N ILE A 45 2.61 -17.79 12.00
CA ILE A 45 1.22 -17.45 11.65
C ILE A 45 0.32 -17.56 12.88
N ASP A 46 0.42 -18.66 13.64
CA ASP A 46 -0.41 -18.88 14.83
C ASP A 46 -0.14 -17.79 15.88
N ALA A 47 1.11 -17.42 16.11
CA ALA A 47 1.52 -16.34 17.01
C ALA A 47 0.92 -14.99 16.61
N LEU A 48 0.95 -14.65 15.29
CA LEU A 48 0.33 -13.44 14.76
C LEU A 48 -1.17 -13.37 15.09
N TYR A 49 -1.90 -14.45 14.89
CA TYR A 49 -3.36 -14.49 15.12
C TYR A 49 -3.75 -14.68 16.59
N ALA A 50 -2.84 -15.21 17.41
CA ALA A 50 -3.03 -15.34 18.87
C ALA A 50 -2.80 -14.00 19.61
N GLY A 51 -2.21 -13.00 18.96
CA GLY A 51 -1.88 -11.73 19.60
C GLY A 51 -0.59 -11.78 20.42
N GLU A 52 0.33 -12.67 20.06
CA GLU A 52 1.65 -12.70 20.65
C GLU A 52 2.49 -11.47 20.20
N PRO A 53 3.53 -11.08 20.93
CA PRO A 53 4.34 -9.90 20.63
C PRO A 53 5.28 -10.13 19.42
N VAL A 54 4.70 -10.40 18.24
CA VAL A 54 5.44 -10.65 17.00
C VAL A 54 6.23 -9.43 16.48
N ASN A 55 5.91 -8.22 16.93
CA ASN A 55 6.76 -7.05 16.79
C ASN A 55 7.82 -7.08 17.91
N SER A 56 8.85 -7.87 17.70
CA SER A 56 9.83 -8.25 18.73
C SER A 56 10.65 -7.09 19.25
N SER A 57 11.02 -6.11 18.40
CA SER A 57 11.87 -4.96 18.81
C SER A 57 11.11 -3.92 19.63
N GLU A 58 9.78 -3.87 19.53
CA GLU A 58 8.92 -2.99 20.33
C GLU A 58 8.12 -3.76 21.41
N GLY A 59 8.25 -5.09 21.47
CA GLY A 59 7.65 -5.94 22.51
C GLY A 59 6.11 -5.96 22.49
N ARG A 60 5.48 -5.82 21.32
CA ARG A 60 4.02 -5.73 21.19
C ARG A 60 3.46 -6.60 20.05
N PRO A 61 2.17 -6.96 20.09
CA PRO A 61 1.51 -7.67 19.00
C PRO A 61 1.34 -6.77 17.75
N ALA A 62 1.05 -7.39 16.61
CA ALA A 62 0.66 -6.75 15.36
C ALA A 62 -0.72 -7.29 14.94
N LEU A 63 -1.79 -6.57 15.30
CA LEU A 63 -3.16 -7.09 15.25
C LEU A 63 -4.05 -6.37 14.22
N HIS A 64 -3.48 -5.98 13.09
CA HIS A 64 -4.29 -5.49 11.96
C HIS A 64 -5.36 -6.51 11.53
N THR A 65 -5.12 -7.81 11.71
CA THR A 65 -6.09 -8.87 11.45
C THR A 65 -7.30 -8.82 12.40
N ALA A 66 -7.16 -8.32 13.63
CA ALA A 66 -8.26 -8.17 14.56
C ALA A 66 -9.31 -7.15 14.10
N LEU A 67 -8.86 -6.11 13.36
CA LEU A 67 -9.72 -5.01 12.90
C LEU A 67 -10.79 -5.46 11.89
N ARG A 68 -10.63 -6.61 11.28
CA ARG A 68 -11.51 -7.16 10.24
C ARG A 68 -12.24 -8.45 10.65
N ARG A 69 -12.09 -8.86 11.93
CA ARG A 69 -12.83 -10.00 12.49
C ARG A 69 -14.32 -9.69 12.65
N PRO A 70 -15.19 -10.67 12.43
CA PRO A 70 -16.63 -10.49 12.57
C PRO A 70 -17.06 -10.21 14.03
N VAL A 71 -18.25 -9.66 14.18
CA VAL A 71 -18.88 -9.46 15.49
C VAL A 71 -19.08 -10.82 16.17
N GLY A 72 -18.70 -10.91 17.44
CA GLY A 72 -18.81 -12.13 18.23
C GLY A 72 -17.50 -12.90 18.38
N ASP A 73 -16.50 -12.63 17.52
CA ASP A 73 -15.16 -13.19 17.71
C ASP A 73 -14.53 -12.67 19.01
N LYS A 74 -13.62 -13.47 19.57
CA LYS A 74 -12.85 -13.13 20.76
C LYS A 74 -11.37 -13.18 20.43
N LEU A 75 -10.64 -12.18 20.91
CA LEU A 75 -9.18 -12.15 20.88
C LEU A 75 -8.69 -11.51 22.17
N SER A 76 -7.95 -12.27 22.96
CA SER A 76 -7.39 -11.79 24.22
C SER A 76 -5.94 -11.40 24.05
N VAL A 77 -5.60 -10.16 24.46
CA VAL A 77 -4.24 -9.64 24.55
C VAL A 77 -3.99 -9.30 26.01
N ASN A 78 -2.96 -9.87 26.61
CA ASN A 78 -2.66 -9.70 28.03
C ASN A 78 -3.88 -9.98 28.95
N GLY A 79 -4.67 -10.99 28.60
CA GLY A 79 -5.86 -11.41 29.37
C GLY A 79 -7.12 -10.56 29.12
N VAL A 80 -7.06 -9.50 28.30
CA VAL A 80 -8.19 -8.62 27.97
C VAL A 80 -8.70 -8.93 26.57
N ASN A 81 -10.02 -9.18 26.44
CA ASN A 81 -10.63 -9.29 25.11
C ASN A 81 -10.74 -7.93 24.45
N ILE A 82 -9.99 -7.71 23.36
CA ILE A 82 -9.92 -6.42 22.64
C ILE A 82 -11.06 -6.20 21.64
N MET A 83 -11.81 -7.23 21.27
CA MET A 83 -12.82 -7.15 20.22
C MET A 83 -13.99 -6.19 20.52
N PRO A 84 -14.48 -6.05 21.76
CA PRO A 84 -15.49 -5.05 22.08
C PRO A 84 -15.06 -3.62 21.74
N ASP A 85 -13.81 -3.25 22.01
CA ASP A 85 -13.27 -1.92 21.69
C ASP A 85 -13.14 -1.71 20.16
N VAL A 86 -12.68 -2.72 19.43
CA VAL A 86 -12.63 -2.70 17.96
C VAL A 86 -14.02 -2.42 17.38
N HIS A 87 -15.03 -3.14 17.82
CA HIS A 87 -16.40 -2.97 17.33
C HIS A 87 -17.03 -1.66 17.79
N LYS A 88 -16.67 -1.15 18.98
CA LYS A 88 -17.11 0.17 19.45
C LYS A 88 -16.64 1.28 18.50
N VAL A 89 -15.37 1.24 18.06
CA VAL A 89 -14.83 2.21 17.08
C VAL A 89 -15.52 2.05 15.73
N LEU A 90 -15.75 0.82 15.27
CA LEU A 90 -16.46 0.57 14.02
C LEU A 90 -17.92 1.10 14.05
N ASN A 91 -18.58 1.04 15.22
CA ASN A 91 -19.91 1.63 15.42
C ASN A 91 -19.85 3.15 15.43
N GLN A 92 -18.83 3.76 16.05
CA GLN A 92 -18.61 5.22 16.02
C GLN A 92 -18.40 5.71 14.56
N ILE A 93 -17.62 4.98 13.75
CA ILE A 93 -17.46 5.25 12.32
C ILE A 93 -18.82 5.14 11.61
N THR A 94 -19.60 4.11 11.92
CA THR A 94 -20.91 3.88 11.30
C THR A 94 -21.88 5.04 11.57
N ASP A 95 -21.92 5.53 12.80
CA ASP A 95 -22.74 6.69 13.17
C ASP A 95 -22.33 7.96 12.41
N LEU A 96 -21.03 8.28 12.41
CA LEU A 96 -20.54 9.47 11.72
C LEU A 96 -20.82 9.40 10.20
N VAL A 97 -20.53 8.26 9.55
CA VAL A 97 -20.80 8.07 8.13
C VAL A 97 -22.28 8.25 7.82
N GLY A 98 -23.17 7.66 8.63
CA GLY A 98 -24.61 7.84 8.47
C GLY A 98 -25.02 9.31 8.56
N ARG A 99 -24.59 10.01 9.61
CA ARG A 99 -24.92 11.43 9.81
C ARG A 99 -24.42 12.34 8.68
N ILE A 100 -23.24 12.04 8.11
CA ILE A 100 -22.71 12.83 6.98
C ILE A 100 -23.47 12.51 5.71
N HIS A 101 -23.72 11.25 5.40
CA HIS A 101 -24.43 10.82 4.20
C HIS A 101 -25.91 11.29 4.17
N ASP A 102 -26.55 11.32 5.34
CA ASP A 102 -27.93 11.80 5.48
C ASP A 102 -28.02 13.35 5.57
N GLY A 103 -26.89 14.07 5.50
CA GLY A 103 -26.81 15.53 5.59
C GLY A 103 -27.16 16.08 6.99
N LEU A 104 -27.11 15.24 8.02
CA LEU A 104 -27.36 15.60 9.41
C LEU A 104 -26.14 16.24 10.10
N TRP A 105 -24.94 15.93 9.62
CA TRP A 105 -23.72 16.63 10.04
C TRP A 105 -23.53 17.89 9.20
N ARG A 106 -23.57 19.06 9.85
CA ARG A 106 -23.61 20.36 9.19
C ARG A 106 -22.44 21.24 9.60
N GLY A 107 -21.92 22.00 8.65
CA GLY A 107 -20.91 23.01 8.89
C GLY A 107 -21.45 24.26 9.61
N TYR A 108 -20.61 25.25 9.83
CA TYR A 108 -20.94 26.45 10.59
C TYR A 108 -22.07 27.34 9.98
N THR A 109 -22.37 27.14 8.70
CA THR A 109 -23.51 27.81 8.01
C THR A 109 -24.75 26.94 7.91
N GLU A 110 -24.83 25.85 8.68
CA GLU A 110 -25.90 24.84 8.63
C GLU A 110 -26.04 24.09 7.29
N LYS A 111 -25.08 24.21 6.39
CA LYS A 111 -25.02 23.41 5.17
C LYS A 111 -24.43 22.03 5.45
N PRO A 112 -24.91 20.97 4.76
CA PRO A 112 -24.33 19.63 4.91
C PRO A 112 -22.88 19.58 4.43
N ILE A 113 -22.08 18.69 5.00
CA ILE A 113 -20.70 18.43 4.53
C ILE A 113 -20.76 17.74 3.18
N THR A 114 -19.99 18.25 2.22
CA THR A 114 -19.84 17.70 0.87
C THR A 114 -18.42 17.31 0.53
N ASP A 115 -17.44 17.85 1.27
CA ASP A 115 -16.03 17.59 1.04
C ASP A 115 -15.37 17.14 2.35
N VAL A 116 -14.63 16.05 2.28
CA VAL A 116 -13.84 15.50 3.38
C VAL A 116 -12.38 15.50 2.98
N VAL A 117 -11.52 16.10 3.81
CA VAL A 117 -10.07 16.15 3.58
C VAL A 117 -9.38 15.30 4.64
N ASN A 118 -8.78 14.20 4.24
CA ASN A 118 -7.92 13.42 5.11
C ASN A 118 -6.51 14.01 5.13
N ILE A 119 -6.08 14.52 6.27
CA ILE A 119 -4.74 15.05 6.51
C ILE A 119 -3.93 13.94 7.21
N GLY A 120 -3.04 13.29 6.48
CA GLY A 120 -2.24 12.19 7.01
C GLY A 120 -1.14 11.80 6.03
N ILE A 121 -0.07 11.16 6.50
CA ILE A 121 1.07 10.76 5.68
C ILE A 121 1.41 9.28 5.89
N GLY A 122 2.12 8.65 4.96
CA GLY A 122 2.48 7.24 5.03
C GLY A 122 1.25 6.33 5.12
N GLY A 123 1.16 5.49 6.14
CA GLY A 123 0.03 4.56 6.33
C GLY A 123 -1.32 5.25 6.57
N SER A 124 -1.33 6.49 7.06
CA SER A 124 -2.53 7.29 7.21
C SER A 124 -3.02 7.94 5.89
N PHE A 125 -2.30 7.70 4.80
CA PHE A 125 -2.59 8.24 3.47
C PHE A 125 -2.68 7.17 2.40
N LEU A 126 -1.61 6.36 2.22
CA LEU A 126 -1.45 5.47 1.06
C LEU A 126 -2.53 4.40 0.95
N GLY A 127 -2.91 3.77 2.06
CA GLY A 127 -3.99 2.79 2.08
C GLY A 127 -5.36 3.41 1.82
N PRO A 128 -5.75 4.46 2.56
CA PRO A 128 -7.00 5.17 2.31
C PRO A 128 -7.14 5.74 0.89
N GLU A 129 -6.10 6.36 0.34
CA GLU A 129 -6.11 6.86 -1.05
C GLU A 129 -6.32 5.71 -2.05
N LEU A 130 -5.52 4.63 -1.93
CA LEU A 130 -5.66 3.46 -2.79
C LEU A 130 -7.09 2.95 -2.81
N VAL A 131 -7.67 2.71 -1.63
CA VAL A 131 -8.99 2.05 -1.54
C VAL A 131 -10.12 2.96 -2.02
N SER A 132 -10.10 4.24 -1.65
CA SER A 132 -11.12 5.20 -2.09
C SER A 132 -11.12 5.37 -3.61
N GLU A 133 -9.93 5.43 -4.23
CA GLU A 133 -9.81 5.54 -5.68
C GLU A 133 -10.11 4.22 -6.41
N ALA A 134 -9.67 3.09 -5.86
CA ALA A 134 -9.97 1.78 -6.44
C ALA A 134 -11.46 1.46 -6.42
N LEU A 135 -12.20 2.02 -5.47
CA LEU A 135 -13.63 1.80 -5.30
C LEU A 135 -14.48 3.03 -5.71
N LEU A 136 -13.96 3.90 -6.55
CA LEU A 136 -14.68 5.10 -7.00
C LEU A 136 -16.03 4.77 -7.65
N SER A 137 -16.19 3.60 -8.28
CA SER A 137 -17.47 3.11 -8.81
C SER A 137 -18.52 2.82 -7.72
N TYR A 138 -18.12 2.75 -6.47
CA TYR A 138 -18.97 2.60 -5.28
C TYR A 138 -19.11 3.89 -4.48
N ALA A 139 -18.54 5.00 -4.97
CA ALA A 139 -18.50 6.25 -4.24
C ALA A 139 -19.90 6.80 -3.94
N HIS A 140 -20.07 7.33 -2.74
CA HIS A 140 -21.28 8.06 -2.35
C HIS A 140 -21.37 9.39 -3.12
N LYS A 141 -22.50 9.65 -3.77
CA LYS A 141 -22.65 10.80 -4.68
C LYS A 141 -22.63 12.17 -3.99
N GLY A 142 -22.89 12.21 -2.68
CA GLY A 142 -23.01 13.46 -1.91
C GLY A 142 -21.72 13.90 -1.23
N VAL A 143 -20.68 13.05 -1.19
CA VAL A 143 -19.44 13.32 -0.45
C VAL A 143 -18.23 13.05 -1.33
N ARG A 144 -17.30 13.99 -1.38
CA ARG A 144 -16.01 13.85 -2.07
C ARG A 144 -14.90 13.76 -1.04
N CYS A 145 -14.06 12.74 -1.14
CA CYS A 145 -12.89 12.60 -0.28
C CYS A 145 -11.64 13.09 -1.00
N HIS A 146 -10.85 13.88 -0.30
CA HIS A 146 -9.57 14.44 -0.74
C HIS A 146 -8.48 14.01 0.25
N TYR A 147 -7.25 13.96 -0.22
CA TYR A 147 -6.11 13.55 0.56
C TYR A 147 -5.05 14.64 0.54
N LEU A 148 -4.49 14.94 1.71
CA LEU A 148 -3.44 15.93 1.89
C LEU A 148 -2.32 15.28 2.73
N ALA A 149 -1.18 15.05 2.12
CA ALA A 149 -0.11 14.28 2.75
C ALA A 149 1.20 15.07 2.86
N ASN A 150 1.64 15.70 1.79
CA ASN A 150 2.94 16.36 1.75
C ASN A 150 2.92 17.70 2.51
N ILE A 151 4.09 18.09 3.04
CA ILE A 151 4.30 19.40 3.65
C ILE A 151 4.49 20.52 2.60
N ASP A 152 4.55 20.19 1.31
CA ASP A 152 4.62 21.17 0.24
C ASP A 152 3.34 22.00 0.20
N GLY A 153 3.47 23.29 0.42
CA GLY A 153 2.34 24.23 0.42
C GLY A 153 1.54 24.27 -0.88
N SER A 154 2.11 23.83 -2.00
CA SER A 154 1.43 23.76 -3.30
C SER A 154 0.25 22.79 -3.27
N GLU A 155 0.41 21.61 -2.63
CA GLU A 155 -0.66 20.60 -2.47
C GLU A 155 -1.85 21.19 -1.70
N PHE A 156 -1.58 21.86 -0.59
CA PHE A 156 -2.60 22.54 0.20
C PHE A 156 -3.27 23.68 -0.59
N HIS A 157 -2.49 24.52 -1.27
CA HIS A 157 -3.00 25.63 -2.06
C HIS A 157 -3.97 25.17 -3.15
N GLU A 158 -3.56 24.21 -3.98
CA GLU A 158 -4.39 23.69 -5.07
C GLU A 158 -5.67 23.00 -4.57
N LEU A 159 -5.58 22.31 -3.44
CA LEU A 159 -6.72 21.67 -2.82
C LEU A 159 -7.76 22.71 -2.36
N THR A 160 -7.33 23.75 -1.64
CA THR A 160 -8.23 24.75 -1.07
C THR A 160 -8.94 25.62 -2.10
N GLN A 161 -8.39 25.76 -3.32
CA GLN A 161 -9.06 26.42 -4.45
C GLN A 161 -10.36 25.70 -4.87
N LYS A 162 -10.50 24.41 -4.55
CA LYS A 162 -11.64 23.56 -4.93
C LYS A 162 -12.65 23.38 -3.82
N LEU A 163 -12.32 23.84 -2.60
CA LEU A 163 -13.11 23.62 -1.38
C LEU A 163 -13.90 24.86 -0.96
N ARG A 164 -14.98 24.62 -0.22
CA ARG A 164 -15.72 25.65 0.52
C ARG A 164 -15.63 25.31 2.01
N ALA A 165 -15.09 26.21 2.82
CA ALA A 165 -14.87 25.97 4.24
C ALA A 165 -16.15 25.53 4.96
N GLU A 166 -17.29 26.15 4.61
CA GLU A 166 -18.59 25.90 5.20
C GLU A 166 -19.15 24.46 5.00
N THR A 167 -18.61 23.71 4.02
CA THR A 167 -19.04 22.34 3.69
C THR A 167 -17.89 21.33 3.73
N THR A 168 -16.74 21.71 4.27
CA THR A 168 -15.54 20.86 4.35
C THR A 168 -15.32 20.33 5.76
N LEU A 169 -15.07 19.02 5.88
CA LEU A 169 -14.65 18.34 7.10
C LEU A 169 -13.18 17.88 6.94
N PHE A 170 -12.35 18.22 7.91
CA PHE A 170 -10.96 17.77 7.99
C PHE A 170 -10.81 16.61 8.97
N ILE A 171 -10.16 15.53 8.53
CA ILE A 171 -9.79 14.38 9.37
C ILE A 171 -8.29 14.46 9.60
N VAL A 172 -7.86 14.76 10.83
CA VAL A 172 -6.44 14.76 11.20
C VAL A 172 -6.04 13.35 11.62
N SER A 173 -5.41 12.64 10.68
CA SER A 173 -5.06 11.23 10.80
C SER A 173 -3.60 11.05 11.21
N SER A 174 -3.33 10.98 12.52
CA SER A 174 -1.99 10.79 13.07
C SER A 174 -2.05 9.97 14.36
N LYS A 175 -1.49 8.75 14.36
CA LYS A 175 -1.48 7.85 15.52
C LYS A 175 -0.96 8.56 16.78
N SER A 176 0.19 9.20 16.70
CA SER A 176 0.84 9.91 17.82
C SER A 176 0.41 11.36 17.98
N PHE A 177 -0.32 11.92 17.02
CA PHE A 177 -0.69 13.34 16.91
C PHE A 177 0.51 14.30 17.01
N ASN A 178 1.69 13.85 16.58
CA ASN A 178 2.94 14.64 16.60
C ASN A 178 3.72 14.58 15.28
N THR A 179 3.17 13.93 14.24
CA THR A 179 3.80 13.89 12.92
C THR A 179 3.84 15.29 12.32
N LEU A 180 5.04 15.77 12.00
CA LEU A 180 5.29 17.17 11.60
C LEU A 180 4.43 17.60 10.42
N GLU A 181 4.46 16.85 9.33
CA GLU A 181 3.72 17.13 8.10
C GLU A 181 2.22 17.24 8.35
N THR A 182 1.68 16.27 9.09
CA THR A 182 0.25 16.23 9.45
C THR A 182 -0.15 17.43 10.31
N LEU A 183 0.65 17.79 11.31
CA LEU A 183 0.36 18.94 12.17
C LEU A 183 0.46 20.27 11.43
N LYS A 184 1.47 20.44 10.56
CA LYS A 184 1.62 21.66 9.75
C LYS A 184 0.44 21.84 8.79
N ASN A 185 0.04 20.77 8.12
CA ASN A 185 -1.12 20.78 7.24
C ASN A 185 -2.44 21.02 8.01
N ALA A 186 -2.60 20.41 9.19
CA ALA A 186 -3.76 20.65 10.05
C ALA A 186 -3.83 22.10 10.55
N GLN A 187 -2.70 22.71 10.94
CA GLN A 187 -2.60 24.11 11.30
C GLN A 187 -2.95 25.04 10.13
N ALA A 188 -2.44 24.73 8.92
CA ALA A 188 -2.78 25.47 7.72
C ALA A 188 -4.27 25.37 7.39
N ALA A 189 -4.87 24.18 7.50
CA ALA A 189 -6.30 23.96 7.29
C ALA A 189 -7.16 24.74 8.30
N ARG A 190 -6.75 24.76 9.58
CA ARG A 190 -7.44 25.56 10.61
C ARG A 190 -7.34 27.07 10.33
N ALA A 191 -6.16 27.57 9.97
CA ALA A 191 -5.97 28.97 9.60
C ALA A 191 -6.82 29.36 8.38
N TRP A 192 -6.84 28.49 7.35
CA TRP A 192 -7.69 28.69 6.19
C TRP A 192 -9.18 28.69 6.54
N TYR A 193 -9.65 27.74 7.35
CA TYR A 193 -11.04 27.67 7.84
C TYR A 193 -11.45 28.98 8.53
N LEU A 194 -10.62 29.49 9.45
CA LEU A 194 -10.88 30.74 10.16
C LEU A 194 -10.91 31.95 9.21
N ALA A 195 -9.97 32.01 8.25
CA ALA A 195 -9.91 33.08 7.25
C ALA A 195 -11.12 33.09 6.30
N GLN A 196 -11.81 31.95 6.13
CA GLN A 196 -13.05 31.82 5.32
C GLN A 196 -14.33 32.08 6.11
N GLY A 197 -14.24 32.62 7.32
CA GLY A 197 -15.39 33.00 8.14
C GLY A 197 -15.83 31.95 9.17
N GLY A 198 -15.10 30.86 9.31
CA GLY A 198 -15.28 29.92 10.42
C GLY A 198 -14.88 30.54 11.76
N SER A 199 -15.29 29.92 12.87
CA SER A 199 -14.94 30.36 14.23
C SER A 199 -14.38 29.22 15.06
N GLU A 200 -13.61 29.55 16.09
CA GLU A 200 -13.10 28.56 17.05
C GLU A 200 -14.25 27.81 17.76
N ALA A 201 -15.37 28.47 18.01
CA ALA A 201 -16.52 27.86 18.65
C ALA A 201 -17.16 26.75 17.80
N GLU A 202 -17.09 26.87 16.47
CA GLU A 202 -17.66 25.91 15.50
C GLU A 202 -16.63 24.91 14.93
N LEU A 203 -15.37 24.96 15.40
CA LEU A 203 -14.28 24.11 14.90
C LEU A 203 -14.65 22.61 14.96
N TYR A 204 -15.39 22.20 15.98
CA TYR A 204 -15.83 20.81 16.17
C TYR A 204 -16.71 20.25 15.05
N ARG A 205 -17.31 21.11 14.24
CA ARG A 205 -18.12 20.72 13.07
C ARG A 205 -17.25 20.40 11.85
N HIS A 206 -15.99 20.87 11.87
CA HIS A 206 -15.09 20.84 10.72
C HIS A 206 -13.79 20.08 10.94
N PHE A 207 -13.51 19.70 12.20
CA PHE A 207 -12.28 18.96 12.53
C PHE A 207 -12.60 17.76 13.42
N ILE A 208 -12.13 16.61 12.98
CA ILE A 208 -12.13 15.34 13.72
C ILE A 208 -10.72 14.76 13.70
N ALA A 209 -10.42 13.83 14.59
CA ALA A 209 -9.11 13.19 14.66
C ALA A 209 -9.19 11.67 14.62
N VAL A 210 -8.20 11.05 14.04
CA VAL A 210 -7.88 9.63 14.21
C VAL A 210 -6.53 9.54 14.92
N SER A 211 -6.54 9.17 16.21
CA SER A 211 -5.31 9.18 17.02
C SER A 211 -5.39 8.25 18.23
N SER A 212 -4.22 7.85 18.75
CA SER A 212 -4.08 7.28 20.09
C SER A 212 -3.74 8.32 21.17
N ASN A 213 -3.45 9.57 20.77
CA ASN A 213 -3.09 10.68 21.66
C ASN A 213 -4.23 11.69 21.78
N ASN A 214 -5.23 11.34 22.61
CA ASN A 214 -6.42 12.18 22.82
C ASN A 214 -6.05 13.57 23.38
N ALA A 215 -5.09 13.64 24.32
CA ALA A 215 -4.70 14.89 24.94
C ALA A 215 -4.17 15.91 23.92
N ALA A 216 -3.32 15.47 22.98
CA ALA A 216 -2.80 16.34 21.92
C ALA A 216 -3.89 16.76 20.91
N ALA A 217 -4.84 15.88 20.59
CA ALA A 217 -5.96 16.21 19.70
C ALA A 217 -6.91 17.25 20.36
N VAL A 218 -7.20 17.09 21.65
CA VAL A 218 -8.00 18.06 22.42
C VAL A 218 -7.27 19.42 22.53
N ALA A 219 -5.94 19.41 22.76
CA ALA A 219 -5.13 20.63 22.80
C ALA A 219 -5.13 21.38 21.44
N PHE A 220 -5.27 20.67 20.32
CA PHE A 220 -5.43 21.27 18.99
C PHE A 220 -6.80 21.95 18.82
N GLY A 221 -7.81 21.61 19.63
CA GLY A 221 -9.18 22.13 19.58
C GLY A 221 -10.23 21.12 19.08
N ILE A 222 -9.86 19.86 18.93
CA ILE A 222 -10.82 18.80 18.55
C ILE A 222 -11.54 18.30 19.79
N ARG A 223 -12.87 18.21 19.74
CA ARG A 223 -13.68 17.69 20.85
C ARG A 223 -13.43 16.19 21.03
N GLU A 224 -13.48 15.73 22.26
CA GLU A 224 -13.21 14.34 22.62
C GLU A 224 -14.14 13.35 21.91
N GLU A 225 -15.42 13.68 21.74
CA GLU A 225 -16.40 12.89 21.00
C GLU A 225 -16.08 12.75 19.50
N ASN A 226 -15.23 13.63 18.95
CA ASN A 226 -14.79 13.64 17.56
C ASN A 226 -13.42 12.97 17.37
N ILE A 227 -12.91 12.29 18.40
CA ILE A 227 -11.66 11.53 18.32
C ILE A 227 -11.98 10.04 18.11
N PHE A 228 -11.43 9.48 17.05
CA PHE A 228 -11.53 8.06 16.71
C PHE A 228 -10.26 7.37 17.17
N PRO A 229 -10.32 6.48 18.18
CA PRO A 229 -9.14 5.90 18.77
C PRO A 229 -8.45 4.89 17.85
N MET A 230 -7.14 4.79 18.04
CA MET A 230 -6.26 3.76 17.49
C MET A 230 -5.52 3.05 18.62
N TRP A 231 -4.91 1.91 18.30
CA TRP A 231 -4.15 1.12 19.27
C TRP A 231 -2.70 0.97 18.85
N ASP A 232 -1.81 0.76 19.83
CA ASP A 232 -0.38 0.61 19.59
C ASP A 232 -0.03 -0.63 18.77
N TRP A 233 -0.84 -1.65 18.86
CA TRP A 233 -0.71 -2.89 18.08
C TRP A 233 -1.16 -2.76 16.61
N VAL A 234 -1.52 -1.58 16.13
CA VAL A 234 -1.78 -1.29 14.72
C VAL A 234 -0.59 -0.55 14.12
N GLY A 235 0.17 -1.20 13.27
CA GLY A 235 1.23 -0.57 12.48
C GLY A 235 0.67 0.36 11.41
N GLY A 236 1.36 1.48 11.11
CA GLY A 236 0.88 2.50 10.16
C GLY A 236 0.51 1.93 8.79
N ARG A 237 1.41 1.19 8.14
CA ARG A 237 1.22 0.58 6.82
C ARG A 237 0.20 -0.56 6.76
N TYR A 238 -0.28 -1.02 7.93
CA TYR A 238 -1.34 -2.02 8.10
C TYR A 238 -2.65 -1.42 8.63
N SER A 239 -2.76 -0.08 8.72
CA SER A 239 -3.81 0.59 9.50
C SER A 239 -5.10 0.89 8.74
N LEU A 240 -5.16 0.68 7.43
CA LEU A 240 -6.34 1.05 6.63
C LEU A 240 -7.66 0.39 7.10
N TRP A 241 -7.57 -0.71 7.85
CA TRP A 241 -8.70 -1.46 8.43
C TRP A 241 -9.24 -0.84 9.73
N SER A 242 -8.46 0.06 10.36
CA SER A 242 -8.78 0.77 11.61
C SER A 242 -9.60 2.05 11.35
N ALA A 243 -9.66 2.93 12.35
CA ALA A 243 -10.20 4.28 12.18
C ALA A 243 -9.49 5.11 11.09
N ILE A 244 -8.27 4.77 10.69
CA ILE A 244 -7.60 5.33 9.51
C ILE A 244 -8.42 5.10 8.22
N GLY A 245 -9.25 4.07 8.17
CA GLY A 245 -10.20 3.82 7.09
C GLY A 245 -11.44 4.70 7.08
N LEU A 246 -11.59 5.64 8.02
CA LEU A 246 -12.74 6.54 8.08
C LEU A 246 -12.99 7.30 6.75
N PRO A 247 -11.98 7.90 6.08
CA PRO A 247 -12.20 8.52 4.77
C PRO A 247 -12.67 7.51 3.70
N ILE A 248 -12.23 6.25 3.78
CA ILE A 248 -12.74 5.18 2.90
C ILE A 248 -14.25 4.97 3.16
N ALA A 249 -14.63 4.79 4.43
CA ALA A 249 -16.03 4.56 4.80
C ALA A 249 -16.93 5.73 4.39
N LEU A 250 -16.44 6.96 4.48
CA LEU A 250 -17.11 8.16 4.00
C LEU A 250 -17.22 8.20 2.46
N ALA A 251 -16.17 7.76 1.77
CA ALA A 251 -16.16 7.74 0.30
C ALA A 251 -17.14 6.71 -0.27
N ILE A 252 -17.15 5.46 0.25
CA ILE A 252 -17.86 4.34 -0.37
C ILE A 252 -19.10 3.86 0.42
N GLY A 253 -19.35 4.42 1.58
CA GLY A 253 -20.42 4.01 2.49
C GLY A 253 -20.03 2.80 3.36
N MET A 254 -20.69 2.71 4.50
CA MET A 254 -20.35 1.73 5.53
C MET A 254 -20.59 0.28 5.11
N SER A 255 -21.59 0.02 4.27
CA SER A 255 -21.86 -1.31 3.73
C SER A 255 -20.68 -1.83 2.90
N ASN A 256 -20.16 -1.00 2.00
CA ASN A 256 -19.00 -1.35 1.17
C ASN A 256 -17.70 -1.43 1.99
N PHE A 257 -17.55 -0.60 3.01
CA PHE A 257 -16.41 -0.71 3.93
C PHE A 257 -16.42 -2.03 4.71
N LYS A 258 -17.58 -2.48 5.19
CA LYS A 258 -17.72 -3.80 5.83
C LYS A 258 -17.43 -4.95 4.86
N GLU A 259 -17.81 -4.83 3.58
CA GLU A 259 -17.46 -5.81 2.55
C GLU A 259 -15.93 -5.85 2.29
N LEU A 260 -15.25 -4.70 2.33
CA LEU A 260 -13.80 -4.63 2.26
C LEU A 260 -13.15 -5.39 3.43
N LEU A 261 -13.58 -5.13 4.67
CA LEU A 261 -13.12 -5.85 5.86
C LEU A 261 -13.39 -7.36 5.74
N SER A 262 -14.58 -7.74 5.30
CA SER A 262 -14.96 -9.15 5.13
C SER A 262 -14.11 -9.88 4.08
N GLY A 263 -13.75 -9.20 2.99
CA GLY A 263 -12.84 -9.75 1.98
C GLY A 263 -11.45 -10.03 2.54
N ALA A 264 -10.91 -9.07 3.29
CA ALA A 264 -9.63 -9.23 3.97
C ALA A 264 -9.67 -10.34 5.02
N TYR A 265 -10.74 -10.43 5.81
CA TYR A 265 -10.94 -11.52 6.76
C TYR A 265 -11.02 -12.89 6.07
N THR A 266 -11.65 -12.99 4.91
CA THR A 266 -11.67 -14.24 4.14
C THR A 266 -10.25 -14.65 3.74
N MET A 267 -9.39 -13.71 3.38
CA MET A 267 -7.98 -13.97 3.09
C MET A 267 -7.20 -14.35 4.36
N ASP A 268 -7.53 -13.75 5.51
CA ASP A 268 -6.96 -14.18 6.81
C ASP A 268 -7.25 -15.65 7.11
N GLN A 269 -8.50 -16.07 6.92
CA GLN A 269 -8.89 -17.46 7.12
C GLN A 269 -8.19 -18.40 6.15
N HIS A 270 -8.02 -18.00 4.90
CA HIS A 270 -7.25 -18.75 3.92
C HIS A 270 -5.78 -18.86 4.34
N PHE A 271 -5.15 -17.75 4.73
CA PHE A 271 -3.75 -17.72 5.15
C PHE A 271 -3.49 -18.58 6.38
N GLN A 272 -4.38 -18.55 7.37
CA GLN A 272 -4.25 -19.30 8.60
C GLN A 272 -4.46 -20.80 8.42
N ASN A 273 -5.39 -21.22 7.54
CA ASN A 273 -5.91 -22.58 7.52
C ASN A 273 -5.52 -23.41 6.29
N ALA A 274 -5.18 -22.79 5.17
CA ALA A 274 -4.83 -23.53 3.96
C ALA A 274 -3.46 -24.22 4.09
N PRO A 275 -3.28 -25.42 3.54
CA PRO A 275 -1.96 -26.04 3.41
C PRO A 275 -1.03 -25.11 2.61
N PHE A 276 0.26 -25.09 2.91
CA PHE A 276 1.21 -24.16 2.28
C PHE A 276 1.25 -24.28 0.75
N GLU A 277 1.07 -25.49 0.23
CA GLU A 277 1.02 -25.78 -1.21
C GLU A 277 -0.21 -25.17 -1.91
N GLN A 278 -1.22 -24.78 -1.16
CA GLN A 278 -2.48 -24.20 -1.62
C GLN A 278 -2.75 -22.82 -1.00
N ASN A 279 -1.76 -22.25 -0.33
CA ASN A 279 -1.84 -20.98 0.38
C ASN A 279 -1.27 -19.86 -0.48
N MET A 280 -2.15 -19.02 -1.03
CA MET A 280 -1.78 -17.99 -2.01
C MET A 280 -0.71 -17.00 -1.48
N PRO A 281 -0.86 -16.37 -0.30
CA PRO A 281 0.18 -15.54 0.28
C PRO A 281 1.51 -16.27 0.52
N VAL A 282 1.45 -17.52 0.98
CA VAL A 282 2.66 -18.32 1.23
C VAL A 282 3.41 -18.58 -0.07
N LEU A 283 2.72 -19.02 -1.12
CA LEU A 283 3.36 -19.26 -2.42
C LEU A 283 3.98 -17.98 -2.99
N LEU A 284 3.28 -16.84 -2.94
CA LEU A 284 3.82 -15.57 -3.41
C LEU A 284 5.02 -15.09 -2.59
N GLY A 285 4.97 -15.27 -1.26
CA GLY A 285 6.09 -14.95 -0.38
C GLY A 285 7.32 -15.80 -0.67
N LEU A 286 7.14 -17.10 -0.84
CA LEU A 286 8.22 -18.04 -1.19
C LEU A 286 8.80 -17.77 -2.58
N LEU A 287 7.98 -17.42 -3.57
CA LEU A 287 8.46 -16.98 -4.89
C LEU A 287 9.30 -15.71 -4.77
N GLY A 288 8.91 -14.76 -3.92
CA GLY A 288 9.73 -13.57 -3.65
C GLY A 288 11.10 -13.91 -3.07
N VAL A 289 11.15 -14.82 -2.08
CA VAL A 289 12.42 -15.36 -1.53
C VAL A 289 13.23 -16.09 -2.62
N TRP A 290 12.58 -16.90 -3.44
CA TRP A 290 13.23 -17.63 -4.54
C TRP A 290 13.95 -16.67 -5.49
N TYR A 291 13.27 -15.62 -5.94
CA TYR A 291 13.89 -14.68 -6.88
C TYR A 291 14.93 -13.78 -6.20
N GLY A 292 14.68 -13.29 -5.01
CA GLY A 292 15.64 -12.43 -4.30
C GLY A 292 16.91 -13.16 -3.92
N ASN A 293 16.79 -14.33 -3.30
CA ASN A 293 17.93 -15.00 -2.68
C ASN A 293 18.64 -16.04 -3.56
N PHE A 294 17.95 -16.64 -4.53
CA PHE A 294 18.55 -17.68 -5.39
C PHE A 294 18.80 -17.18 -6.82
N TRP A 295 18.05 -16.17 -7.28
CA TRP A 295 18.23 -15.57 -8.59
C TRP A 295 18.82 -14.15 -8.57
N GLY A 296 19.01 -13.56 -7.40
CA GLY A 296 19.60 -12.24 -7.23
C GLY A 296 18.73 -11.08 -7.74
N ALA A 297 17.40 -11.27 -7.79
CA ALA A 297 16.48 -10.20 -8.18
C ALA A 297 16.38 -9.14 -7.09
N GLN A 298 16.78 -7.91 -7.39
CA GLN A 298 16.81 -6.79 -6.45
C GLN A 298 15.50 -5.98 -6.44
N SER A 299 14.61 -6.24 -7.39
CA SER A 299 13.34 -5.50 -7.50
C SER A 299 12.20 -6.41 -7.95
N HIS A 300 10.96 -5.97 -7.70
CA HIS A 300 9.74 -6.65 -8.08
C HIS A 300 8.75 -5.62 -8.66
N ALA A 301 8.27 -5.88 -9.87
CA ALA A 301 7.36 -4.98 -10.56
C ALA A 301 5.89 -5.32 -10.27
N ILE A 302 5.07 -4.30 -9.96
CA ILE A 302 3.62 -4.42 -9.79
C ILE A 302 2.94 -3.70 -10.95
N LEU A 303 2.23 -4.44 -11.76
CA LEU A 303 1.68 -4.00 -13.05
C LEU A 303 0.15 -4.16 -13.08
N PRO A 304 -0.62 -3.23 -12.46
CA PRO A 304 -2.07 -3.28 -12.53
C PRO A 304 -2.56 -2.87 -13.93
N TYR A 305 -3.33 -3.74 -14.56
CA TYR A 305 -4.06 -3.47 -15.81
C TYR A 305 -5.50 -3.04 -15.48
N ASP A 306 -5.59 -2.01 -14.64
CA ASP A 306 -6.82 -1.34 -14.26
C ASP A 306 -6.52 0.09 -13.79
N HIS A 307 -7.24 1.08 -14.31
CA HIS A 307 -7.03 2.48 -13.97
C HIS A 307 -7.28 2.77 -12.48
N TYR A 308 -8.27 2.10 -11.89
CA TYR A 308 -8.62 2.30 -10.48
C TYR A 308 -7.57 1.74 -9.52
N LEU A 309 -6.74 0.80 -9.96
CA LEU A 309 -5.62 0.27 -9.16
C LEU A 309 -4.32 1.08 -9.30
N ARG A 310 -4.33 2.28 -9.89
CA ARG A 310 -3.11 3.09 -10.15
C ARG A 310 -2.27 3.38 -8.91
N ASN A 311 -2.87 3.41 -7.73
CA ASN A 311 -2.17 3.67 -6.47
C ASN A 311 -1.73 2.40 -5.72
N ILE A 312 -2.02 1.19 -6.24
CA ILE A 312 -1.64 -0.05 -5.53
C ILE A 312 -0.12 -0.18 -5.38
N THR A 313 0.64 0.20 -6.40
CA THR A 313 2.12 0.14 -6.35
C THR A 313 2.67 1.03 -5.23
N LYS A 314 2.16 2.24 -5.07
CA LYS A 314 2.57 3.16 -3.99
C LYS A 314 2.28 2.59 -2.59
N HIS A 315 1.11 1.97 -2.40
CA HIS A 315 0.77 1.33 -1.15
C HIS A 315 1.69 0.13 -0.86
N LEU A 316 1.95 -0.71 -1.87
CA LEU A 316 2.82 -1.87 -1.73
C LEU A 316 4.29 -1.48 -1.55
N GLN A 317 4.73 -0.32 -2.04
CA GLN A 317 6.06 0.22 -1.74
C GLN A 317 6.24 0.39 -0.23
N GLN A 318 5.33 1.06 0.45
CA GLN A 318 5.42 1.19 1.91
C GLN A 318 5.24 -0.15 2.59
N LEU A 319 4.24 -0.93 2.18
CA LEU A 319 3.92 -2.21 2.81
C LEU A 319 5.11 -3.17 2.81
N ASP A 320 5.79 -3.35 1.67
CA ASP A 320 6.88 -4.31 1.53
C ASP A 320 8.23 -3.71 1.95
N MET A 321 8.60 -2.54 1.40
CA MET A 321 9.94 -1.98 1.60
C MET A 321 10.18 -1.51 3.05
N GLU A 322 9.15 -0.96 3.72
CA GLU A 322 9.26 -0.57 5.13
C GLU A 322 9.23 -1.80 6.07
N SER A 323 8.51 -2.86 5.70
CA SER A 323 8.47 -4.10 6.48
C SER A 323 9.73 -4.94 6.31
N ASN A 324 10.16 -5.17 5.07
CA ASN A 324 11.19 -6.12 4.72
C ASN A 324 12.56 -5.49 4.42
N GLY A 325 12.64 -4.17 4.29
CA GLY A 325 13.91 -3.44 4.14
C GLY A 325 14.70 -3.42 5.45
N LYS A 326 15.18 -4.56 5.91
CA LYS A 326 15.85 -4.75 7.20
C LYS A 326 17.19 -5.45 7.00
N SER A 327 18.19 -5.06 7.79
CA SER A 327 19.54 -5.62 7.80
C SER A 327 19.86 -6.43 9.08
N VAL A 328 18.90 -6.51 10.01
CA VAL A 328 19.07 -7.15 11.31
C VAL A 328 17.93 -8.13 11.55
N ARG A 329 18.26 -9.33 12.06
CA ARG A 329 17.31 -10.35 12.48
C ARG A 329 16.63 -9.99 13.80
N GLN A 330 15.55 -10.71 14.13
CA GLN A 330 14.82 -10.50 15.39
C GLN A 330 15.68 -10.73 16.64
N ASP A 331 16.73 -11.54 16.56
CA ASP A 331 17.70 -11.81 17.64
C ASP A 331 18.83 -10.77 17.71
N GLY A 332 18.82 -9.73 16.87
CA GLY A 332 19.85 -8.69 16.82
C GLY A 332 21.07 -9.02 15.96
N THR A 333 21.13 -10.21 15.35
CA THR A 333 22.24 -10.57 14.46
C THR A 333 22.07 -9.98 13.07
N PRO A 334 23.16 -9.65 12.34
CA PRO A 334 23.08 -9.23 10.94
C PRO A 334 22.46 -10.28 10.04
N VAL A 335 21.67 -9.84 9.07
CA VAL A 335 21.16 -10.72 8.01
C VAL A 335 22.31 -11.08 7.06
N SER A 336 22.38 -12.35 6.65
CA SER A 336 23.41 -12.85 5.74
C SER A 336 22.97 -12.95 4.28
N THR A 337 21.73 -12.58 3.99
CA THR A 337 21.10 -12.65 2.65
C THR A 337 20.43 -11.33 2.32
N ASP A 338 20.12 -11.09 1.05
CA ASP A 338 19.29 -9.95 0.65
C ASP A 338 17.88 -10.08 1.23
N THR A 339 17.30 -8.95 1.62
CA THR A 339 15.92 -8.82 2.13
C THR A 339 15.20 -7.75 1.33
N GLY A 340 13.89 -7.72 1.35
CA GLY A 340 13.05 -6.62 0.85
C GLY A 340 13.41 -6.10 -0.54
N PRO A 341 12.79 -6.59 -1.62
CA PRO A 341 13.04 -6.06 -2.96
C PRO A 341 12.56 -4.62 -3.09
N VAL A 342 13.14 -3.86 -4.02
CA VAL A 342 12.57 -2.58 -4.43
C VAL A 342 11.25 -2.85 -5.16
N ILE A 343 10.15 -2.35 -4.61
CA ILE A 343 8.82 -2.43 -5.23
C ILE A 343 8.61 -1.23 -6.13
N TRP A 344 8.27 -1.47 -7.39
CA TRP A 344 8.04 -0.43 -8.38
C TRP A 344 7.04 -0.88 -9.45
N GLY A 345 6.71 -0.01 -10.39
CA GLY A 345 5.78 -0.32 -11.46
C GLY A 345 4.72 0.76 -11.63
N GLY A 346 3.56 0.39 -12.14
CA GLY A 346 2.45 1.28 -12.41
C GLY A 346 1.48 0.68 -13.42
N VAL A 347 0.51 1.48 -13.88
CA VAL A 347 -0.56 1.04 -14.77
C VAL A 347 0.00 0.44 -16.06
N GLY A 348 -0.46 -0.75 -16.39
CA GLY A 348 0.09 -1.68 -17.38
C GLY A 348 0.36 -1.10 -18.76
N CYS A 349 -0.66 -0.59 -19.50
CA CYS A 349 -0.44 -0.05 -20.85
C CYS A 349 0.49 1.17 -20.85
N ASN A 350 0.39 2.05 -19.84
CA ASN A 350 1.32 3.18 -19.71
C ASN A 350 2.75 2.70 -19.50
N GLY A 351 2.93 1.68 -18.65
CA GLY A 351 4.23 1.07 -18.37
C GLY A 351 4.91 0.49 -19.61
N GLN A 352 4.12 -0.07 -20.55
CA GLN A 352 4.64 -0.60 -21.83
C GLN A 352 5.40 0.47 -22.63
N HIS A 353 4.99 1.72 -22.53
CA HIS A 353 5.60 2.86 -23.22
C HIS A 353 6.62 3.62 -22.36
N ALA A 354 6.94 3.12 -21.16
CA ALA A 354 7.85 3.77 -20.22
C ALA A 354 9.07 2.91 -19.85
N TYR A 355 8.84 1.68 -19.38
CA TYR A 355 9.91 0.85 -18.81
C TYR A 355 9.89 -0.64 -19.22
N HIS A 356 8.95 -1.10 -20.04
CA HIS A 356 8.92 -2.49 -20.47
C HIS A 356 10.13 -2.87 -21.32
N GLN A 357 10.82 -1.90 -21.94
CA GLN A 357 12.13 -2.13 -22.58
C GLN A 357 13.12 -2.77 -21.59
N LEU A 358 13.18 -2.28 -20.35
CA LEU A 358 14.01 -2.86 -19.28
C LEU A 358 13.55 -4.26 -18.90
N LEU A 359 12.24 -4.49 -18.77
CA LEU A 359 11.69 -5.80 -18.42
C LEU A 359 12.02 -6.87 -19.47
N HIS A 360 11.92 -6.52 -20.77
CA HIS A 360 12.14 -7.46 -21.88
C HIS A 360 13.62 -7.68 -22.21
N GLN A 361 14.42 -6.63 -22.31
CA GLN A 361 15.80 -6.69 -22.80
C GLN A 361 16.85 -6.24 -21.77
N GLY A 362 16.47 -5.81 -20.59
CA GLY A 362 17.41 -5.44 -19.54
C GLY A 362 18.20 -6.65 -19.04
N THR A 363 19.36 -6.37 -18.44
CA THR A 363 20.26 -7.41 -17.90
C THR A 363 19.80 -7.97 -16.54
N GLN A 364 18.93 -7.24 -15.82
CA GLN A 364 18.43 -7.65 -14.52
C GLN A 364 17.22 -8.60 -14.66
N LEU A 365 17.14 -9.58 -13.76
CA LEU A 365 15.93 -10.38 -13.59
C LEU A 365 14.96 -9.63 -12.71
N ILE A 366 13.77 -9.33 -13.22
CA ILE A 366 12.73 -8.59 -12.51
C ILE A 366 11.44 -9.42 -12.52
N PRO A 367 11.09 -10.08 -11.42
CA PRO A 367 9.77 -10.71 -11.28
C PRO A 367 8.66 -9.66 -11.34
N ALA A 368 7.51 -10.02 -11.93
CA ALA A 368 6.41 -9.10 -12.10
C ALA A 368 5.07 -9.71 -11.70
N ASP A 369 4.22 -8.92 -11.02
CA ASP A 369 2.82 -9.25 -10.76
C ASP A 369 1.94 -8.44 -11.71
N PHE A 370 1.25 -9.12 -12.62
CA PHE A 370 0.20 -8.57 -13.46
C PHE A 370 -1.14 -8.71 -12.73
N ILE A 371 -1.87 -7.61 -12.57
CA ILE A 371 -3.19 -7.62 -11.91
C ILE A 371 -4.23 -7.12 -12.88
N VAL A 372 -5.23 -7.95 -13.22
CA VAL A 372 -6.23 -7.59 -14.23
C VAL A 372 -7.64 -8.06 -13.85
N PRO A 373 -8.67 -7.21 -13.96
CA PRO A 373 -10.06 -7.63 -13.81
C PRO A 373 -10.61 -8.24 -15.11
N ILE A 374 -11.56 -9.19 -14.97
CA ILE A 374 -12.30 -9.76 -16.11
C ILE A 374 -13.34 -8.76 -16.64
N VAL A 375 -13.96 -8.00 -15.72
CA VAL A 375 -15.08 -7.10 -16.04
C VAL A 375 -14.73 -5.67 -15.64
N SER A 376 -14.87 -4.73 -16.58
CA SER A 376 -14.77 -3.30 -16.33
C SER A 376 -16.09 -2.72 -15.82
N PHE A 377 -16.00 -1.71 -14.93
CA PHE A 377 -17.16 -0.89 -14.53
C PHE A 377 -17.62 0.07 -15.65
N ASN A 378 -16.69 0.44 -16.53
CA ASN A 378 -16.91 1.45 -17.56
C ASN A 378 -16.64 0.83 -18.94
N PRO A 379 -17.58 0.05 -19.49
CA PRO A 379 -17.40 -0.55 -20.81
C PRO A 379 -17.43 0.55 -21.88
N VAL A 380 -16.34 0.67 -22.64
CA VAL A 380 -16.20 1.57 -23.78
C VAL A 380 -15.74 0.74 -24.97
N SER A 381 -16.64 0.44 -25.90
CA SER A 381 -16.34 -0.39 -27.07
C SER A 381 -15.56 -1.66 -26.69
N ASP A 382 -14.44 -1.95 -27.35
CA ASP A 382 -13.55 -3.09 -27.14
C ASP A 382 -12.32 -2.76 -26.25
N HIS A 383 -12.32 -1.60 -25.57
CA HIS A 383 -11.17 -1.14 -24.76
C HIS A 383 -10.74 -2.15 -23.71
N HIS A 384 -11.69 -2.79 -23.04
CA HIS A 384 -11.35 -3.73 -21.98
C HIS A 384 -10.74 -5.02 -22.52
N GLN A 385 -11.23 -5.51 -23.68
CA GLN A 385 -10.65 -6.67 -24.36
C GLN A 385 -9.20 -6.38 -24.80
N TRP A 386 -8.93 -5.19 -25.31
CA TRP A 386 -7.57 -4.75 -25.62
C TRP A 386 -6.70 -4.61 -24.39
N LEU A 387 -7.22 -4.07 -23.29
CA LEU A 387 -6.49 -3.99 -22.02
C LEU A 387 -6.10 -5.37 -21.52
N TYR A 388 -7.04 -6.31 -21.52
CA TYR A 388 -6.83 -7.69 -21.10
C TYR A 388 -5.84 -8.41 -22.03
N ALA A 389 -6.00 -8.26 -23.36
CA ALA A 389 -5.07 -8.79 -24.35
C ALA A 389 -3.64 -8.27 -24.17
N ASN A 390 -3.49 -6.96 -23.91
CA ASN A 390 -2.19 -6.37 -23.58
C ASN A 390 -1.56 -6.99 -22.33
N CYS A 391 -2.32 -7.18 -21.25
CA CYS A 391 -1.85 -7.84 -20.05
C CYS A 391 -1.29 -9.24 -20.36
N LEU A 392 -2.05 -10.05 -21.07
CA LEU A 392 -1.65 -11.41 -21.41
C LEU A 392 -0.47 -11.45 -22.39
N SER A 393 -0.48 -10.61 -23.42
CA SER A 393 0.60 -10.59 -24.42
C SER A 393 1.94 -10.15 -23.83
N GLN A 394 1.94 -9.21 -22.86
CA GLN A 394 3.17 -8.79 -22.22
C GLN A 394 3.75 -9.90 -21.33
N SER A 395 2.92 -10.55 -20.52
CA SER A 395 3.38 -11.68 -19.71
C SER A 395 3.82 -12.87 -20.58
N GLN A 396 3.17 -13.09 -21.71
CA GLN A 396 3.58 -14.10 -22.70
C GLN A 396 4.93 -13.75 -23.35
N ALA A 397 5.11 -12.51 -23.78
CA ALA A 397 6.36 -12.04 -24.40
C ALA A 397 7.55 -12.10 -23.43
N LEU A 398 7.33 -11.77 -22.15
CA LEU A 398 8.33 -11.92 -21.08
C LEU A 398 8.78 -13.39 -20.93
N MET A 399 7.82 -14.32 -20.99
CA MET A 399 8.11 -15.76 -20.88
C MET A 399 8.82 -16.31 -22.13
N LEU A 400 8.27 -16.06 -23.32
CA LEU A 400 8.75 -16.67 -24.56
C LEU A 400 10.01 -16.02 -25.09
N GLY A 401 10.08 -14.70 -25.06
CA GLY A 401 11.14 -13.94 -25.71
C GLY A 401 11.07 -14.00 -27.22
N LYS A 402 12.19 -13.70 -27.89
CA LYS A 402 12.43 -13.82 -29.32
C LYS A 402 13.87 -14.21 -29.54
N THR A 403 14.12 -15.34 -30.19
CA THR A 403 15.46 -15.84 -30.51
C THR A 403 16.12 -15.03 -31.64
N ARG A 404 17.41 -15.15 -31.77
CA ARG A 404 18.15 -14.55 -32.89
C ARG A 404 17.65 -15.06 -34.24
N SER A 405 17.42 -16.37 -34.37
CA SER A 405 16.92 -17.00 -35.61
C SER A 405 15.55 -16.43 -36.03
N GLU A 406 14.62 -16.24 -35.08
CA GLU A 406 13.32 -15.61 -35.32
C GLU A 406 13.46 -14.13 -35.72
N ALA A 407 14.38 -13.42 -35.09
CA ALA A 407 14.66 -12.02 -35.43
C ALA A 407 15.26 -11.90 -36.86
N GLU A 408 16.18 -12.78 -37.22
CA GLU A 408 16.74 -12.82 -38.58
C GLU A 408 15.68 -13.20 -39.63
N ALA A 409 14.84 -14.19 -39.34
CA ALA A 409 13.76 -14.60 -40.24
C ALA A 409 12.76 -13.44 -40.47
N GLU A 410 12.33 -12.73 -39.42
CA GLU A 410 11.47 -11.56 -39.53
C GLU A 410 12.08 -10.44 -40.40
N LEU A 411 13.39 -10.19 -40.25
CA LEU A 411 14.08 -9.16 -41.02
C LEU A 411 14.23 -9.54 -42.51
N ARG A 412 14.46 -10.81 -42.81
CA ARG A 412 14.50 -11.34 -44.18
C ARG A 412 13.13 -11.28 -44.84
N GLU A 413 12.05 -11.61 -44.11
CA GLU A 413 10.67 -11.49 -44.60
C GLU A 413 10.32 -10.05 -44.96
N LYS A 414 10.88 -9.07 -44.24
CA LYS A 414 10.76 -7.64 -44.55
C LYS A 414 11.62 -7.19 -45.74
N GLY A 415 12.38 -8.10 -46.37
CA GLY A 415 13.17 -7.84 -47.55
C GLY A 415 14.50 -7.10 -47.29
N LEU A 416 15.03 -7.13 -46.04
CA LEU A 416 16.31 -6.49 -45.75
C LEU A 416 17.50 -7.27 -46.36
N PRO A 417 18.57 -6.58 -46.84
CA PRO A 417 19.81 -7.22 -47.25
C PRO A 417 20.44 -7.98 -46.08
N GLU A 418 21.13 -9.10 -46.38
CA GLU A 418 21.72 -9.99 -45.35
C GLU A 418 22.66 -9.26 -44.38
N ALA A 419 23.46 -8.31 -44.90
CA ALA A 419 24.34 -7.48 -44.06
C ALA A 419 23.57 -6.66 -43.00
N GLU A 420 22.39 -6.14 -43.34
CA GLU A 420 21.53 -5.43 -42.42
C GLU A 420 20.81 -6.37 -41.46
N VAL A 421 20.41 -7.57 -41.95
CA VAL A 421 19.85 -8.62 -41.10
C VAL A 421 20.81 -8.96 -39.97
N GLN A 422 22.08 -9.24 -40.31
CA GLN A 422 23.10 -9.61 -39.31
C GLN A 422 23.42 -8.49 -38.34
N LYS A 423 23.33 -7.23 -38.79
CA LYS A 423 23.52 -6.04 -37.95
C LYS A 423 22.37 -5.84 -37.00
N LEU A 424 21.12 -5.98 -37.44
CA LEU A 424 19.91 -5.61 -36.67
C LEU A 424 19.39 -6.76 -35.81
N ALA A 425 19.57 -8.02 -36.23
CA ALA A 425 19.00 -9.15 -35.51
C ALA A 425 19.39 -9.21 -34.02
N PRO A 426 20.66 -8.94 -33.61
CA PRO A 426 21.03 -8.94 -32.20
C PRO A 426 20.23 -7.96 -31.37
N HIS A 427 19.84 -6.80 -31.93
CA HIS A 427 19.05 -5.78 -31.24
C HIS A 427 17.56 -6.15 -31.08
N LYS A 428 17.07 -7.15 -31.80
CA LYS A 428 15.70 -7.63 -31.75
C LYS A 428 15.53 -8.89 -30.91
N VAL A 429 16.60 -9.45 -30.40
CA VAL A 429 16.55 -10.60 -29.49
C VAL A 429 15.93 -10.15 -28.16
N ILE A 430 14.99 -10.93 -27.68
CA ILE A 430 14.39 -10.79 -26.34
C ILE A 430 14.71 -12.09 -25.59
N PRO A 431 15.45 -12.05 -24.48
CA PRO A 431 15.93 -13.26 -23.80
C PRO A 431 14.84 -14.26 -23.40
N GLY A 432 13.64 -13.75 -23.05
CA GLY A 432 12.59 -14.60 -22.50
C GLY A 432 12.90 -15.07 -21.08
N ASN A 433 12.15 -16.08 -20.60
CA ASN A 433 12.28 -16.63 -19.24
C ASN A 433 12.28 -15.55 -18.14
N ARG A 434 11.51 -14.47 -18.36
CA ARG A 434 11.27 -13.44 -17.36
C ARG A 434 10.04 -13.84 -16.55
N PRO A 435 10.19 -14.05 -15.21
CA PRO A 435 9.13 -14.62 -14.41
C PRO A 435 8.01 -13.63 -14.15
N SER A 436 6.78 -14.14 -14.14
CA SER A 436 5.63 -13.34 -13.77
C SER A 436 4.51 -14.16 -13.12
N ASN A 437 3.75 -13.50 -12.26
CA ASN A 437 2.45 -13.93 -11.79
C ASN A 437 1.35 -13.16 -12.53
N THR A 438 0.19 -13.77 -12.72
CA THR A 438 -1.01 -13.06 -13.17
C THR A 438 -2.11 -13.26 -12.13
N ILE A 439 -2.53 -12.18 -11.51
CA ILE A 439 -3.62 -12.16 -10.52
C ILE A 439 -4.86 -11.64 -11.22
N VAL A 440 -5.84 -12.51 -11.40
CA VAL A 440 -7.10 -12.17 -12.06
C VAL A 440 -8.18 -12.02 -11.00
N VAL A 441 -8.93 -10.94 -11.10
CA VAL A 441 -10.13 -10.70 -10.30
C VAL A 441 -11.33 -10.58 -11.24
N GLU A 442 -12.51 -11.05 -10.86
CA GLU A 442 -13.68 -10.88 -11.72
C GLU A 442 -13.99 -9.39 -11.93
N ARG A 443 -13.98 -8.61 -10.85
CA ARG A 443 -14.20 -7.15 -10.82
C ARG A 443 -13.57 -6.58 -9.55
N ILE A 444 -13.06 -5.36 -9.59
CA ILE A 444 -12.53 -4.67 -8.41
C ILE A 444 -13.72 -4.25 -7.51
N SER A 445 -14.18 -5.16 -6.67
CA SER A 445 -15.22 -4.92 -5.66
C SER A 445 -14.59 -4.71 -4.28
N PRO A 446 -15.32 -4.12 -3.30
CA PRO A 446 -14.81 -3.96 -1.94
C PRO A 446 -14.26 -5.27 -1.36
N ARG A 447 -15.01 -6.36 -1.45
CA ARG A 447 -14.60 -7.67 -0.93
C ARG A 447 -13.31 -8.18 -1.60
N ARG A 448 -13.22 -8.11 -2.92
CA ARG A 448 -12.04 -8.61 -3.66
C ARG A 448 -10.81 -7.72 -3.45
N LEU A 449 -10.99 -6.41 -3.38
CA LEU A 449 -9.90 -5.49 -3.06
C LEU A 449 -9.39 -5.75 -1.64
N GLY A 450 -10.28 -5.98 -0.66
CA GLY A 450 -9.89 -6.36 0.69
C GLY A 450 -9.06 -7.64 0.72
N ALA A 451 -9.48 -8.67 0.00
CA ALA A 451 -8.72 -9.92 -0.14
C ALA A 451 -7.35 -9.70 -0.81
N LEU A 452 -7.30 -8.88 -1.86
CA LEU A 452 -6.05 -8.58 -2.59
C LEU A 452 -5.03 -7.86 -1.72
N VAL A 453 -5.45 -6.83 -0.97
CA VAL A 453 -4.55 -6.10 -0.07
C VAL A 453 -4.07 -7.01 1.06
N ALA A 454 -4.95 -7.78 1.71
CA ALA A 454 -4.59 -8.71 2.77
C ALA A 454 -3.65 -9.83 2.26
N MET A 455 -3.81 -10.28 1.02
CA MET A 455 -2.89 -11.24 0.40
C MET A 455 -1.46 -10.70 0.37
N TYR A 456 -1.26 -9.43 0.00
CA TYR A 456 0.07 -8.81 0.01
C TYR A 456 0.60 -8.56 1.43
N GLU A 457 -0.27 -8.19 2.39
CA GLU A 457 0.13 -8.09 3.80
C GLU A 457 0.73 -9.42 4.30
N HIS A 458 0.05 -10.54 4.01
CA HIS A 458 0.52 -11.86 4.41
C HIS A 458 1.74 -12.33 3.61
N LYS A 459 1.83 -12.03 2.31
CA LYS A 459 3.04 -12.27 1.50
C LYS A 459 4.27 -11.65 2.17
N VAL A 460 4.18 -10.40 2.55
CA VAL A 460 5.26 -9.63 3.22
C VAL A 460 5.63 -10.30 4.55
N PHE A 461 4.64 -10.71 5.34
CA PHE A 461 4.88 -11.42 6.60
C PHE A 461 5.58 -12.76 6.37
N VAL A 462 5.16 -13.56 5.38
CA VAL A 462 5.84 -14.83 5.03
C VAL A 462 7.32 -14.60 4.74
N GLN A 463 7.65 -13.60 3.94
CA GLN A 463 9.03 -13.26 3.61
C GLN A 463 9.82 -12.85 4.85
N SER A 464 9.24 -12.03 5.72
CA SER A 464 9.91 -11.62 6.97
C SER A 464 10.24 -12.80 7.87
N VAL A 465 9.35 -13.79 7.97
CA VAL A 465 9.59 -15.02 8.75
C VAL A 465 10.74 -15.83 8.15
N VAL A 466 10.76 -16.01 6.81
CA VAL A 466 11.83 -16.74 6.15
C VAL A 466 13.20 -16.07 6.36
N TRP A 467 13.26 -14.74 6.32
CA TRP A 467 14.49 -13.97 6.57
C TRP A 467 14.81 -13.80 8.06
N GLY A 468 13.88 -14.14 8.95
CA GLY A 468 14.04 -14.00 10.40
C GLY A 468 14.05 -12.54 10.86
N ILE A 469 13.43 -11.62 10.13
CA ILE A 469 13.40 -10.18 10.39
C ILE A 469 12.06 -9.72 10.99
N ASN A 470 12.04 -8.53 11.61
CA ASN A 470 10.81 -7.93 12.13
C ASN A 470 10.11 -7.11 11.05
N ALA A 471 8.92 -7.55 10.62
CA ALA A 471 8.10 -6.86 9.63
C ALA A 471 7.34 -5.62 10.16
N PHE A 472 7.32 -5.37 11.47
CA PHE A 472 6.34 -4.46 12.08
C PHE A 472 6.92 -3.20 12.69
N ASP A 473 8.25 -3.06 12.75
CA ASP A 473 8.97 -1.85 13.15
C ASP A 473 9.48 -1.05 11.93
N GLN A 474 10.04 0.15 12.19
CA GLN A 474 10.58 1.05 11.17
C GLN A 474 11.67 1.98 11.72
N TRP A 475 12.63 1.47 12.48
CA TRP A 475 13.71 2.26 13.12
C TRP A 475 14.53 3.10 12.13
N GLY A 476 14.67 2.64 10.88
CA GLY A 476 15.46 3.31 9.85
C GLY A 476 14.97 4.69 9.43
N VAL A 477 13.70 5.06 9.75
CA VAL A 477 13.14 6.37 9.39
C VAL A 477 13.26 7.42 10.52
N GLU A 478 13.83 7.07 11.68
CA GLU A 478 13.86 7.97 12.84
C GLU A 478 14.99 9.00 12.77
N LEU A 479 16.20 8.58 12.41
CA LEU A 479 17.38 9.45 12.35
C LEU A 479 17.14 10.70 11.48
N GLY A 480 16.53 10.55 10.30
CA GLY A 480 16.24 11.68 9.43
C GLY A 480 15.29 12.71 10.04
N LYS A 481 14.34 12.27 10.87
CA LYS A 481 13.42 13.17 11.60
C LYS A 481 14.14 13.93 12.71
N GLU A 482 15.03 13.26 13.43
CA GLU A 482 15.85 13.89 14.49
C GLU A 482 16.75 14.98 13.91
N LEU A 483 17.51 14.65 12.86
CA LEU A 483 18.38 15.60 12.16
C LEU A 483 17.60 16.77 11.54
N GLY A 484 16.40 16.51 11.01
CA GLY A 484 15.56 17.52 10.36
C GLY A 484 15.22 18.71 11.27
N LYS A 485 15.04 18.50 12.57
CA LYS A 485 14.79 19.58 13.53
C LYS A 485 16.00 20.50 13.67
N GLY A 486 17.22 19.94 13.76
CA GLY A 486 18.46 20.72 13.82
C GLY A 486 18.69 21.53 12.53
N VAL A 487 18.48 20.89 11.37
CA VAL A 487 18.56 21.58 10.06
C VAL A 487 17.55 22.73 9.98
N TYR A 488 16.29 22.50 10.39
CA TYR A 488 15.27 23.54 10.41
C TYR A 488 15.67 24.75 11.29
N ASN A 489 16.19 24.51 12.51
CA ASN A 489 16.62 25.57 13.40
C ASN A 489 17.74 26.42 12.77
N ARG A 490 18.68 25.79 12.07
CA ARG A 490 19.75 26.48 11.34
C ARG A 490 19.21 27.24 10.13
N LEU A 491 18.29 26.70 9.37
CA LEU A 491 17.63 27.38 8.24
C LEU A 491 16.91 28.65 8.68
N THR A 492 16.24 28.62 9.84
CA THR A 492 15.49 29.77 10.38
C THR A 492 16.33 30.74 11.18
N GLY A 493 17.61 30.42 11.45
CA GLY A 493 18.50 31.22 12.29
C GLY A 493 18.23 31.10 13.80
N ALA A 494 17.43 30.12 14.21
CA ALA A 494 17.20 29.83 15.64
C ALA A 494 18.41 29.13 16.29
N GLU A 495 19.31 28.60 15.50
CA GLU A 495 20.55 27.95 15.94
C GLU A 495 21.70 28.36 15.02
N GLU A 496 22.82 28.79 15.60
CA GLU A 496 24.01 29.27 14.88
C GLU A 496 25.13 28.21 14.77
N THR A 497 24.95 27.03 15.39
CA THR A 497 25.95 25.96 15.29
C THR A 497 26.06 25.44 13.87
N LEU A 498 27.27 25.01 13.48
CA LEU A 498 27.48 24.43 12.15
C LEU A 498 26.79 23.04 12.04
N ALA A 499 26.41 22.66 10.85
CA ALA A 499 25.99 21.28 10.56
C ALA A 499 27.20 20.32 10.67
N ASP A 500 26.92 19.04 10.94
CA ASP A 500 27.93 18.03 11.13
C ASP A 500 28.74 17.70 9.87
N ASP A 501 28.24 18.09 8.70
CA ASP A 501 28.92 17.91 7.42
C ASP A 501 28.88 19.18 6.54
N ALA A 502 29.91 19.32 5.70
CA ALA A 502 30.11 20.49 4.86
C ALA A 502 29.04 20.66 3.76
N SER A 503 28.46 19.56 3.27
CA SER A 503 27.42 19.61 2.24
C SER A 503 26.14 20.20 2.80
N THR A 504 25.66 19.67 3.92
CA THR A 504 24.46 20.19 4.60
C THR A 504 24.65 21.66 4.99
N GLN A 505 25.80 22.03 5.56
CA GLN A 505 26.10 23.42 5.91
C GLN A 505 26.13 24.33 4.68
N GLY A 506 26.74 23.88 3.59
CA GLY A 506 26.77 24.61 2.32
C GLY A 506 25.37 24.89 1.77
N LEU A 507 24.49 23.88 1.81
CA LEU A 507 23.10 24.00 1.35
C LEU A 507 22.26 24.91 2.26
N ILE A 508 22.46 24.87 3.57
CA ILE A 508 21.83 25.82 4.51
C ILE A 508 22.23 27.25 4.17
N ASN A 509 23.51 27.51 3.95
CA ASN A 509 24.01 28.84 3.60
C ASN A 509 23.46 29.30 2.23
N TYR A 510 23.39 28.38 1.27
CA TYR A 510 22.82 28.65 -0.05
C TYR A 510 21.34 29.02 0.03
N PHE A 511 20.54 28.31 0.82
CA PHE A 511 19.14 28.62 1.07
C PHE A 511 18.98 29.99 1.74
N ARG A 512 19.65 30.22 2.87
CA ARG A 512 19.57 31.49 3.63
C ARG A 512 19.97 32.71 2.79
N GLY A 513 20.95 32.55 1.90
CA GLY A 513 21.38 33.63 1.02
C GLY A 513 20.39 34.01 -0.11
N ARG A 514 19.40 33.17 -0.40
CA ARG A 514 18.46 33.35 -1.51
C ARG A 514 16.98 33.36 -1.09
N HIS A 515 16.65 32.71 0.03
CA HIS A 515 15.30 32.71 0.54
C HIS A 515 14.95 34.11 1.06
N ARG A 516 14.05 34.77 0.33
CA ARG A 516 13.42 36.01 0.77
C ARG A 516 12.01 35.59 1.22
N GLY A 517 11.80 35.55 2.54
CA GLY A 517 10.59 35.07 3.20
C GLY A 517 9.32 35.75 2.76
#